data_ec4c5d8b102a407857ba86c0694324c0
#
_entry.id   ec4c5d8b102a407857ba86c0694324c0
#
_cell.length_a   1.000
_cell.length_b   1.000
_cell.length_c   1.000
_cell.angle_alpha   90.00
_cell.angle_beta   90.00
_cell.angle_gamma   90.00
#
_symmetry.space_group_name_H-M   'P 1'
#
loop_
_entity.id
_entity.type
_entity.pdbx_description
1 polymer ?
#
loop_
_entity_poly.entity_id
_entity_poly.type
_entity_poly.pdbx_seq_one_letter_code
_entity_poly.pdbx_strand_id
1 'polypeptide(L)'
;MKETPISNIEKSFITEAIFQGKRTDGRHLDERRNLEIHFGHDYGSCLVSLGQTKVSAQVSCSVLEPRPTRPNEGLVFIHVEFLPMSSPRFVSKSKISDEEVNELTRILERNIKESRAVDTESLCIVAEEKVFAIRLDIKVLNHEGNVIDCSSIAALAALCHFRRPDVS
;
A
#
# COMPACT_ATOMS: atom_id res chain seq x y z
N MET A 1 -4.78 -15.20 17.05
CA MET A 1 -5.66 -14.88 18.20
C MET A 1 -7.06 -14.60 17.62
N LYS A 2 -8.13 -15.18 18.19
CA LYS A 2 -9.48 -14.78 17.77
C LYS A 2 -9.74 -13.37 18.28
N GLU A 3 -10.31 -12.52 17.43
CA GLU A 3 -10.79 -11.21 17.88
C GLU A 3 -11.79 -11.38 19.03
N THR A 4 -11.63 -10.58 20.06
CA THR A 4 -12.63 -10.48 21.10
C THR A 4 -13.85 -9.74 20.54
N PRO A 5 -15.06 -10.33 20.63
CA PRO A 5 -16.25 -9.63 20.16
C PRO A 5 -16.45 -8.33 20.96
N ILE A 6 -16.85 -7.28 20.26
CA ILE A 6 -17.14 -5.97 20.85
C ILE A 6 -18.25 -6.15 21.90
N SER A 7 -18.04 -5.62 23.10
CA SER A 7 -19.00 -5.71 24.19
C SER A 7 -20.28 -4.91 23.89
N ASN A 8 -21.40 -5.29 24.51
CA ASN A 8 -22.67 -4.57 24.32
C ASN A 8 -22.59 -3.12 24.82
N ILE A 9 -21.81 -2.86 25.87
CA ILE A 9 -21.58 -1.51 26.40
C ILE A 9 -20.81 -0.68 25.40
N GLU A 10 -19.78 -1.23 24.79
CA GLU A 10 -18.99 -0.56 23.76
C GLU A 10 -19.82 -0.26 22.51
N LYS A 11 -20.68 -1.20 22.09
CA LYS A 11 -21.60 -0.97 20.97
C LYS A 11 -22.59 0.18 21.28
N SER A 12 -23.18 0.22 22.47
CA SER A 12 -24.10 1.29 22.85
C SER A 12 -23.39 2.64 22.92
N PHE A 13 -22.18 2.69 23.46
CA PHE A 13 -21.35 3.90 23.50
C PHE A 13 -21.02 4.42 22.09
N ILE A 14 -20.57 3.54 21.19
CA ILE A 14 -20.27 3.91 19.79
C ILE A 14 -21.52 4.44 19.10
N THR A 15 -22.66 3.78 19.29
CA THR A 15 -23.92 4.21 18.68
C THR A 15 -24.34 5.59 19.17
N GLU A 16 -24.24 5.85 20.46
CA GLU A 16 -24.58 7.16 21.04
C GLU A 16 -23.62 8.26 20.56
N ALA A 17 -22.30 7.97 20.48
CA ALA A 17 -21.32 8.90 19.94
C ALA A 17 -21.63 9.28 18.49
N ILE A 18 -22.02 8.32 17.66
CA ILE A 18 -22.41 8.56 16.26
C ILE A 18 -23.66 9.45 16.18
N PHE A 19 -24.67 9.23 17.03
CA PHE A 19 -25.86 10.10 17.10
C PHE A 19 -25.52 11.54 17.51
N GLN A 20 -24.46 11.74 18.30
CA GLN A 20 -23.94 13.06 18.65
C GLN A 20 -23.00 13.66 17.57
N GLY A 21 -22.83 12.99 16.42
CA GLY A 21 -21.97 13.45 15.33
C GLY A 21 -20.47 13.33 15.61
N LYS A 22 -20.08 12.51 16.59
CA LYS A 22 -18.68 12.30 16.98
C LYS A 22 -18.27 10.86 16.78
N ARG A 23 -17.00 10.66 16.46
CA ARG A 23 -16.34 9.35 16.44
C ARG A 23 -15.76 9.03 17.83
N THR A 24 -15.37 7.77 18.04
CA THR A 24 -14.79 7.31 19.31
C THR A 24 -13.48 8.01 19.69
N ASP A 25 -12.78 8.55 18.71
CA ASP A 25 -11.55 9.34 18.88
C ASP A 25 -11.78 10.87 19.03
N GLY A 26 -13.05 11.29 19.12
CA GLY A 26 -13.46 12.69 19.34
C GLY A 26 -13.57 13.55 18.07
N ARG A 27 -13.16 13.03 16.88
CA ARG A 27 -13.30 13.73 15.60
C ARG A 27 -14.77 13.82 15.18
N HIS A 28 -15.07 14.82 14.35
CA HIS A 28 -16.34 14.88 13.64
C HIS A 28 -16.44 13.76 12.59
N LEU A 29 -17.66 13.43 12.16
CA LEU A 29 -17.89 12.35 11.18
C LEU A 29 -17.19 12.62 9.84
N ASP A 30 -17.14 13.88 9.41
CA ASP A 30 -16.52 14.32 8.15
C ASP A 30 -15.02 14.59 8.26
N GLU A 31 -14.46 14.53 9.47
CA GLU A 31 -13.06 14.80 9.71
C GLU A 31 -12.21 13.56 9.44
N ARG A 32 -11.25 13.68 8.51
CA ARG A 32 -10.28 12.61 8.27
C ARG A 32 -9.20 12.57 9.34
N ARG A 33 -8.56 11.41 9.49
CA ARG A 33 -7.36 11.26 10.32
C ARG A 33 -6.21 12.06 9.75
N ASN A 34 -5.29 12.51 10.63
CA ASN A 34 -4.09 13.21 10.20
C ASN A 34 -3.26 12.31 9.27
N LEU A 35 -2.82 12.90 8.15
CA LEU A 35 -1.97 12.24 7.16
C LEU A 35 -0.56 12.82 7.25
N GLU A 36 0.42 11.97 7.47
CA GLU A 36 1.84 12.33 7.49
C GLU A 36 2.59 11.44 6.51
N ILE A 37 3.46 12.05 5.70
CA ILE A 37 4.29 11.35 4.73
C ILE A 37 5.75 11.69 5.04
N HIS A 38 6.53 10.66 5.36
CA HIS A 38 7.96 10.77 5.60
C HIS A 38 8.72 10.04 4.51
N PHE A 39 9.55 10.76 3.77
CA PHE A 39 10.43 10.15 2.78
C PHE A 39 11.68 9.61 3.45
N GLY A 40 12.13 8.44 3.01
CA GLY A 40 13.37 7.84 3.46
C GLY A 40 14.60 8.53 2.84
N HIS A 41 15.77 8.11 3.29
CA HIS A 41 17.04 8.59 2.73
C HIS A 41 17.24 8.11 1.30
N ASP A 42 16.79 6.89 1.00
CA ASP A 42 16.90 6.28 -0.32
C ASP A 42 15.72 6.70 -1.21
N TYR A 43 16.01 7.02 -2.47
CA TYR A 43 14.98 7.32 -3.45
C TYR A 43 14.01 6.13 -3.61
N GLY A 44 12.72 6.44 -3.59
CA GLY A 44 11.66 5.43 -3.67
C GLY A 44 11.24 4.83 -2.33
N SER A 45 11.80 5.31 -1.20
CA SER A 45 11.40 4.89 0.14
C SER A 45 10.48 5.93 0.78
N CYS A 46 9.35 5.51 1.33
CA CYS A 46 8.50 6.37 2.13
C CYS A 46 7.77 5.60 3.24
N LEU A 47 7.41 6.34 4.29
CA LEU A 47 6.55 5.90 5.38
C LEU A 47 5.33 6.82 5.42
N VAL A 48 4.16 6.26 5.34
CA VAL A 48 2.90 7.00 5.42
C VAL A 48 2.16 6.60 6.68
N SER A 49 1.73 7.60 7.44
CA SER A 49 0.90 7.44 8.64
C SER A 49 -0.44 8.12 8.42
N LEU A 50 -1.52 7.35 8.57
CA LEU A 50 -2.90 7.85 8.56
C LEU A 50 -3.49 7.65 9.97
N GLY A 51 -3.30 8.63 10.83
CA GLY A 51 -3.50 8.45 12.28
C GLY A 51 -2.56 7.38 12.82
N GLN A 52 -3.10 6.30 13.36
CA GLN A 52 -2.29 5.18 13.87
C GLN A 52 -1.95 4.13 12.79
N THR A 53 -2.67 4.11 11.65
CA THR A 53 -2.33 3.20 10.55
C THR A 53 -1.03 3.64 9.91
N LYS A 54 -0.05 2.72 9.81
CA LYS A 54 1.29 3.00 9.27
C LYS A 54 1.64 2.00 8.18
N VAL A 55 2.07 2.53 7.04
CA VAL A 55 2.47 1.74 5.87
C VAL A 55 3.81 2.25 5.36
N SER A 56 4.74 1.35 5.14
CA SER A 56 6.00 1.63 4.47
C SER A 56 5.94 1.13 3.04
N ALA A 57 6.38 1.95 2.10
CA ALA A 57 6.52 1.57 0.71
C ALA A 57 7.96 1.78 0.23
N GLN A 58 8.46 0.81 -0.54
CA GLN A 58 9.79 0.83 -1.13
C GLN A 58 9.69 0.47 -2.60
N VAL A 59 10.27 1.31 -3.45
CA VAL A 59 10.41 1.05 -4.88
C VAL A 59 11.85 0.61 -5.16
N SER A 60 11.98 -0.47 -5.89
CA SER A 60 13.26 -0.95 -6.41
C SER A 60 13.19 -1.14 -7.92
N CYS A 61 14.33 -1.06 -8.59
CA CYS A 61 14.43 -1.21 -10.03
C CYS A 61 15.50 -2.26 -10.35
N SER A 62 15.18 -3.13 -11.29
CA SER A 62 16.10 -4.10 -11.85
C SER A 62 15.95 -4.15 -13.37
N VAL A 63 16.95 -4.67 -14.06
CA VAL A 63 16.89 -4.89 -15.52
C VAL A 63 16.58 -6.35 -15.76
N LEU A 64 15.53 -6.63 -16.53
CA LEU A 64 15.06 -7.96 -16.88
C LEU A 64 14.77 -8.05 -18.38
N GLU A 65 14.58 -9.28 -18.88
CA GLU A 65 14.06 -9.52 -20.20
C GLU A 65 12.57 -9.19 -20.27
N PRO A 66 12.08 -8.56 -21.36
CA PRO A 66 10.68 -8.24 -21.52
C PRO A 66 9.82 -9.50 -21.71
N ARG A 67 8.51 -9.34 -21.55
CA ARG A 67 7.57 -10.42 -21.88
C ARG A 67 7.52 -10.62 -23.41
N PRO A 68 7.51 -11.85 -23.92
CA PRO A 68 7.42 -12.11 -25.37
C PRO A 68 6.20 -11.49 -26.04
N THR A 69 5.09 -11.34 -25.28
CA THR A 69 3.84 -10.74 -25.77
C THR A 69 3.87 -9.22 -25.89
N ARG A 70 4.81 -8.56 -25.16
CA ARG A 70 4.95 -7.10 -25.12
C ARG A 70 6.43 -6.72 -24.97
N PRO A 71 7.19 -6.82 -26.07
CA PRO A 71 8.65 -6.68 -26.03
C PRO A 71 9.12 -5.24 -25.76
N ASN A 72 8.24 -4.24 -25.93
CA ASN A 72 8.56 -2.82 -25.78
C ASN A 72 8.04 -2.22 -24.46
N GLU A 73 7.48 -3.04 -23.58
CA GLU A 73 6.94 -2.58 -22.30
C GLU A 73 7.79 -3.10 -21.13
N GLY A 74 8.11 -2.20 -20.17
CA GLY A 74 8.70 -2.59 -18.91
C GLY A 74 7.72 -3.33 -18.00
N LEU A 75 8.26 -3.81 -16.88
CA LEU A 75 7.51 -4.63 -15.93
C LEU A 75 7.25 -3.84 -14.65
N VAL A 76 6.05 -3.97 -14.10
CA VAL A 76 5.69 -3.41 -12.80
C VAL A 76 5.16 -4.54 -11.91
N PHE A 77 5.84 -4.78 -10.80
CA PHE A 77 5.45 -5.77 -9.79
C PHE A 77 5.02 -5.04 -8.52
N ILE A 78 3.90 -5.46 -7.96
CA ILE A 78 3.40 -4.93 -6.68
C ILE A 78 3.34 -6.11 -5.71
N HIS A 79 3.99 -5.94 -4.58
CA HIS A 79 3.99 -6.92 -3.50
C HIS A 79 3.53 -6.26 -2.22
N VAL A 80 2.57 -6.89 -1.56
CA VAL A 80 1.98 -6.40 -0.30
C VAL A 80 2.20 -7.43 0.79
N GLU A 81 2.67 -6.97 1.92
CA GLU A 81 2.89 -7.79 3.10
C GLU A 81 2.31 -7.13 4.34
N PHE A 82 1.47 -7.87 5.08
CA PHE A 82 1.07 -7.49 6.43
C PHE A 82 2.08 -8.09 7.41
N LEU A 83 2.79 -7.22 8.12
CA LEU A 83 3.72 -7.70 9.13
C LEU A 83 2.97 -8.25 10.35
N PRO A 84 3.51 -9.25 11.05
CA PRO A 84 2.89 -9.80 12.26
C PRO A 84 2.62 -8.76 13.35
N MET A 85 3.41 -7.68 13.36
CA MET A 85 3.25 -6.56 14.30
C MET A 85 2.06 -5.64 13.95
N SER A 86 1.55 -5.69 12.73
CA SER A 86 0.51 -4.77 12.27
C SER A 86 -0.84 -5.00 12.97
N SER A 87 -1.18 -6.23 13.26
CA SER A 87 -2.37 -6.60 14.04
C SER A 87 -2.21 -8.04 14.57
N PRO A 88 -2.82 -8.37 15.71
CA PRO A 88 -2.86 -9.74 16.23
C PRO A 88 -3.43 -10.78 15.25
N ARG A 89 -4.21 -10.35 14.28
CA ARG A 89 -4.77 -11.21 13.21
C ARG A 89 -3.70 -11.81 12.30
N PHE A 90 -2.60 -11.08 12.06
CA PHE A 90 -1.54 -11.45 11.12
C PHE A 90 -0.37 -12.19 11.76
N VAL A 91 -0.43 -12.47 13.06
CA VAL A 91 0.59 -13.25 13.79
C VAL A 91 0.65 -14.70 13.29
N SER A 92 -0.49 -15.26 12.89
CA SER A 92 -0.56 -16.60 12.28
C SER A 92 -0.95 -16.47 10.82
N LYS A 93 -0.22 -17.15 9.93
CA LYS A 93 -0.63 -17.30 8.52
C LYS A 93 -1.97 -18.03 8.48
N SER A 94 -3.04 -17.28 8.30
CA SER A 94 -4.40 -17.80 8.16
C SER A 94 -4.92 -17.52 6.76
N LYS A 95 -5.88 -18.31 6.28
CA LYS A 95 -6.53 -18.05 4.99
C LYS A 95 -7.13 -16.64 4.89
N ILE A 96 -7.61 -16.09 6.01
CA ILE A 96 -8.17 -14.73 6.08
C ILE A 96 -7.10 -13.68 5.81
N SER A 97 -5.88 -13.87 6.35
CA SER A 97 -4.77 -12.94 6.08
C SER A 97 -4.36 -12.94 4.60
N ASP A 98 -4.41 -14.11 3.96
CA ASP A 98 -4.07 -14.23 2.54
C ASP A 98 -5.15 -13.61 1.65
N GLU A 99 -6.42 -13.67 2.03
CA GLU A 99 -7.52 -13.01 1.32
C GLU A 99 -7.39 -11.48 1.38
N GLU A 100 -7.14 -10.90 2.55
CA GLU A 100 -6.94 -9.46 2.72
C GLU A 100 -5.70 -8.95 1.95
N VAL A 101 -4.60 -9.69 1.94
CA VAL A 101 -3.41 -9.39 1.14
C VAL A 101 -3.73 -9.40 -0.35
N ASN A 102 -4.46 -10.42 -0.82
CA ASN A 102 -4.82 -10.55 -2.23
C ASN A 102 -5.79 -9.44 -2.67
N GLU A 103 -6.75 -9.07 -1.82
CA GLU A 103 -7.67 -7.97 -2.09
C GLU A 103 -6.93 -6.64 -2.21
N LEU A 104 -6.08 -6.32 -1.24
CA LEU A 104 -5.28 -5.09 -1.27
C LEU A 104 -4.35 -5.04 -2.48
N THR A 105 -3.69 -6.15 -2.80
CA THR A 105 -2.82 -6.25 -3.98
C THR A 105 -3.60 -5.98 -5.27
N ARG A 106 -4.79 -6.56 -5.43
CA ARG A 106 -5.65 -6.32 -6.61
C ARG A 106 -6.06 -4.86 -6.75
N ILE A 107 -6.44 -4.22 -5.64
CA ILE A 107 -6.83 -2.81 -5.65
C ILE A 107 -5.65 -1.93 -6.08
N LEU A 108 -4.46 -2.20 -5.54
CA LEU A 108 -3.25 -1.45 -5.88
C LEU A 108 -2.80 -1.70 -7.32
N GLU A 109 -2.90 -2.93 -7.81
CA GLU A 109 -2.64 -3.23 -9.22
C GLU A 109 -3.56 -2.46 -10.15
N ARG A 110 -4.85 -2.43 -9.83
CA ARG A 110 -5.83 -1.66 -10.57
C ARG A 110 -5.53 -0.16 -10.55
N ASN A 111 -5.19 0.38 -9.37
CA ASN A 111 -4.91 1.79 -9.20
C ASN A 111 -3.60 2.24 -9.89
N ILE A 112 -2.62 1.37 -10.06
CA ILE A 112 -1.29 1.74 -10.58
C ILE A 112 -1.11 1.25 -12.02
N LYS A 113 -1.41 -0.03 -12.30
CA LYS A 113 -1.17 -0.62 -13.63
C LYS A 113 -2.29 -0.27 -14.61
N GLU A 114 -3.55 -0.48 -14.23
CA GLU A 114 -4.69 -0.27 -15.14
C GLU A 114 -4.95 1.23 -15.40
N SER A 115 -4.67 2.08 -14.41
CA SER A 115 -4.76 3.54 -14.58
C SER A 115 -3.63 4.13 -15.43
N ARG A 116 -2.61 3.33 -15.78
CA ARG A 116 -1.39 3.78 -16.46
C ARG A 116 -0.66 4.91 -15.71
N ALA A 117 -0.69 4.88 -14.38
CA ALA A 117 0.02 5.85 -13.56
C ALA A 117 1.55 5.77 -13.77
N VAL A 118 2.04 4.60 -14.20
CA VAL A 118 3.43 4.39 -14.62
C VAL A 118 3.42 4.10 -16.13
N ASP A 119 4.15 4.92 -16.88
CA ASP A 119 4.35 4.70 -18.30
C ASP A 119 5.33 3.51 -18.51
N THR A 120 4.78 2.38 -18.92
CA THR A 120 5.54 1.15 -19.11
C THR A 120 6.39 1.17 -20.38
N GLU A 121 6.01 1.96 -21.39
CA GLU A 121 6.80 2.10 -22.62
C GLU A 121 8.11 2.85 -22.34
N SER A 122 8.08 3.87 -21.48
CA SER A 122 9.28 4.62 -21.07
C SER A 122 10.30 3.78 -20.29
N LEU A 123 9.92 2.60 -19.82
CA LEU A 123 10.78 1.68 -19.10
C LEU A 123 11.54 0.71 -20.05
N CYS A 124 11.31 0.79 -21.35
CA CYS A 124 12.07 0.02 -22.34
C CYS A 124 13.48 0.60 -22.48
N ILE A 125 14.51 -0.26 -22.42
CA ILE A 125 15.91 0.09 -22.65
C ILE A 125 16.30 -0.31 -24.08
N VAL A 126 16.17 -1.60 -24.37
CA VAL A 126 16.39 -2.19 -25.69
C VAL A 126 15.22 -3.10 -25.98
N ALA A 127 14.48 -2.80 -27.05
CA ALA A 127 13.33 -3.61 -27.44
C ALA A 127 13.73 -5.07 -27.63
N GLU A 128 12.91 -5.98 -27.13
CA GLU A 128 13.11 -7.44 -27.17
C GLU A 128 14.24 -7.99 -26.28
N GLU A 129 15.16 -7.15 -25.78
CA GLU A 129 16.31 -7.61 -25.01
C GLU A 129 16.24 -7.23 -23.54
N LYS A 130 16.06 -5.91 -23.23
CA LYS A 130 16.18 -5.40 -21.87
C LYS A 130 15.16 -4.33 -21.56
N VAL A 131 14.49 -4.50 -20.43
CA VAL A 131 13.55 -3.52 -19.88
C VAL A 131 13.79 -3.31 -18.40
N PHE A 132 13.41 -2.13 -17.91
CA PHE A 132 13.33 -1.91 -16.48
C PHE A 132 12.15 -2.65 -15.88
N ALA A 133 12.40 -3.33 -14.78
CA ALA A 133 11.38 -3.92 -13.92
C ALA A 133 11.32 -3.13 -12.61
N ILE A 134 10.21 -2.43 -12.40
CA ILE A 134 9.93 -1.70 -11.15
C ILE A 134 9.21 -2.66 -10.22
N ARG A 135 9.73 -2.81 -9.01
CA ARG A 135 9.10 -3.56 -7.93
C ARG A 135 8.74 -2.62 -6.81
N LEU A 136 7.47 -2.60 -6.46
CA LEU A 136 6.90 -1.86 -5.37
C LEU A 136 6.56 -2.81 -4.22
N ASP A 137 7.32 -2.75 -3.15
CA ASP A 137 7.11 -3.52 -1.93
C ASP A 137 6.41 -2.64 -0.89
N ILE A 138 5.22 -3.07 -0.46
CA ILE A 138 4.38 -2.36 0.51
C ILE A 138 4.27 -3.22 1.76
N LYS A 139 4.67 -2.66 2.91
CA LYS A 139 4.64 -3.31 4.21
C LYS A 139 3.72 -2.57 5.17
N VAL A 140 2.68 -3.24 5.62
CA VAL A 140 1.77 -2.71 6.64
C VAL A 140 2.38 -2.93 8.01
N LEU A 141 2.72 -1.82 8.69
CA LEU A 141 3.38 -1.83 10.00
C LEU A 141 2.36 -1.80 11.15
N ASN A 142 1.30 -1.02 11.00
CA ASN A 142 0.22 -0.92 11.97
C ASN A 142 -1.12 -0.79 11.26
N HIS A 143 -2.13 -1.54 11.69
CA HIS A 143 -3.46 -1.63 11.09
C HIS A 143 -4.54 -1.17 12.08
N GLU A 144 -4.92 0.09 11.98
CA GLU A 144 -6.04 0.70 12.71
C GLU A 144 -7.16 1.17 11.77
N GLY A 145 -7.39 0.38 10.72
CA GLY A 145 -8.39 0.64 9.68
C GLY A 145 -7.91 1.52 8.54
N ASN A 146 -8.62 1.42 7.41
CA ASN A 146 -8.37 2.15 6.15
C ASN A 146 -6.95 1.96 5.60
N VAL A 147 -6.49 0.71 5.56
CA VAL A 147 -5.17 0.36 5.01
C VAL A 147 -5.12 0.60 3.50
N ILE A 148 -6.24 0.47 2.80
CA ILE A 148 -6.31 0.62 1.34
C ILE A 148 -5.87 2.03 0.92
N ASP A 149 -6.46 3.08 1.51
CA ASP A 149 -6.10 4.46 1.20
C ASP A 149 -4.67 4.77 1.62
N CYS A 150 -4.29 4.34 2.83
CA CYS A 150 -2.93 4.55 3.34
C CYS A 150 -1.89 3.89 2.42
N SER A 151 -2.13 2.66 1.97
CA SER A 151 -1.25 1.94 1.05
C SER A 151 -1.21 2.55 -0.35
N SER A 152 -2.35 3.05 -0.85
CA SER A 152 -2.41 3.74 -2.14
C SER A 152 -1.61 5.04 -2.13
N ILE A 153 -1.73 5.83 -1.07
CA ILE A 153 -0.93 7.05 -0.89
C ILE A 153 0.55 6.71 -0.76
N ALA A 154 0.90 5.68 0.02
CA ALA A 154 2.28 5.24 0.19
C ALA A 154 2.90 4.78 -1.14
N ALA A 155 2.15 4.01 -1.93
CA ALA A 155 2.56 3.55 -3.25
C ALA A 155 2.85 4.72 -4.20
N LEU A 156 1.94 5.69 -4.29
CA LEU A 156 2.11 6.87 -5.13
C LEU A 156 3.24 7.76 -4.65
N ALA A 157 3.36 8.01 -3.34
CA ALA A 157 4.44 8.81 -2.77
C ALA A 157 5.81 8.19 -3.05
N ALA A 158 5.94 6.87 -2.89
CA ALA A 158 7.18 6.14 -3.17
C ALA A 158 7.54 6.21 -4.67
N LEU A 159 6.57 6.02 -5.56
CA LEU A 159 6.78 6.13 -7.01
C LEU A 159 7.17 7.56 -7.43
N CYS A 160 6.54 8.59 -6.87
CA CYS A 160 6.90 9.99 -7.13
C CYS A 160 8.31 10.34 -6.62
N HIS A 161 8.72 9.75 -5.50
CA HIS A 161 10.05 9.97 -4.92
C HIS A 161 11.13 9.13 -5.60
N PHE A 162 10.77 8.05 -6.29
CA PHE A 162 11.71 7.16 -6.98
C PHE A 162 12.41 7.87 -8.13
N ARG A 163 13.69 7.56 -8.31
CA ARG A 163 14.50 7.99 -9.46
C ARG A 163 15.08 6.77 -10.13
N ARG A 164 14.84 6.67 -11.43
CA ARG A 164 15.39 5.61 -12.28
C ARG A 164 16.89 5.83 -12.47
N PRO A 165 17.73 4.80 -12.38
CA PRO A 165 19.13 4.92 -12.73
C PRO A 165 19.28 5.19 -14.24
N ASP A 166 20.27 6.01 -14.58
CA ASP A 166 20.63 6.22 -16.00
C ASP A 166 21.37 4.99 -16.52
N VAL A 167 21.12 4.67 -17.78
CA VAL A 167 21.80 3.58 -18.51
C VAL A 167 22.79 4.23 -19.46
N SER A 168 24.07 3.99 -19.21
CA SER A 168 25.18 4.38 -20.09
C SER A 168 25.66 3.22 -20.90
#